data_b58e9284bc4cd8184b08b55508fe57e6
#
_entry.id   b58e9284bc4cd8184b08b55508fe57e6
#
_cell.length_a   1.000
_cell.length_b   1.000
_cell.length_c   1.000
_cell.angle_alpha   90.00
_cell.angle_beta   90.00
_cell.angle_gamma   90.00
#
_symmetry.space_group_name_H-M   'P 1'
#
loop_
_entity.id
_entity.type
_entity.pdbx_description
1 polymer ?
#
loop_
_entity_poly.entity_id
_entity_poly.type
_entity_poly.pdbx_seq_one_letter_code
_entity_poly.pdbx_strand_id
1 'polypeptide(L)'
;MKEVIVHGVSLAGILNKELCLTAIWKNKEQKTWLQERLIKATQAVKENLPEMRISSLLLKNSLCENMEKLAWNYDAVLVVIHQYDIKFGLKAFRESSIGFLFVKGDGPDFLSYKNVLLPLDYRKATKETALWASFLGRFNRSNVQVIYAKETDKEQAVSLMKNLNFIKKFLSNLNVACQVIAGKSSSWGICNETLVNALKLKGDVMIFAGSTYVSMIDLLIGLPEKRIIQKAGNLPILIINPRKEICVMCD
;
A
#
# COMPACT_ATOMS: atom_id res chain seq x y z
N MET A 1 9.63 14.81 1.71
CA MET A 1 8.31 15.36 2.11
C MET A 1 7.45 15.71 0.90
N LYS A 2 8.01 16.33 -0.14
CA LYS A 2 7.29 16.68 -1.37
C LYS A 2 6.69 15.43 -2.03
N GLU A 3 7.46 14.37 -2.15
CA GLU A 3 7.08 13.09 -2.77
C GLU A 3 5.83 12.47 -2.11
N VAL A 4 5.82 12.43 -0.78
CA VAL A 4 4.70 11.89 0.00
C VAL A 4 3.41 12.69 -0.25
N ILE A 5 3.53 14.02 -0.31
CA ILE A 5 2.39 14.91 -0.58
C ILE A 5 1.85 14.67 -2.00
N VAL A 6 2.73 14.58 -3.00
CA VAL A 6 2.34 14.40 -4.40
C VAL A 6 1.61 13.05 -4.59
N HIS A 7 2.14 11.97 -4.01
CA HIS A 7 1.46 10.67 -4.01
C HIS A 7 0.13 10.71 -3.25
N GLY A 8 0.09 11.40 -2.10
CA GLY A 8 -1.13 11.59 -1.32
C GLY A 8 -2.21 12.34 -2.10
N VAL A 9 -1.84 13.43 -2.76
CA VAL A 9 -2.72 14.23 -3.63
C VAL A 9 -3.28 13.38 -4.77
N SER A 10 -2.41 12.64 -5.49
CA SER A 10 -2.82 11.79 -6.60
C SER A 10 -3.83 10.73 -6.15
N LEU A 11 -3.54 10.00 -5.06
CA LEU A 11 -4.44 8.96 -4.56
C LEU A 11 -5.73 9.51 -3.97
N ALA A 12 -5.67 10.63 -3.24
CA ALA A 12 -6.87 11.30 -2.73
C ALA A 12 -7.80 11.73 -3.87
N GLY A 13 -7.23 12.25 -4.97
CA GLY A 13 -7.99 12.57 -6.20
C GLY A 13 -8.60 11.34 -6.86
N ILE A 14 -7.81 10.28 -7.09
CA ILE A 14 -8.28 9.02 -7.68
C ILE A 14 -9.41 8.40 -6.85
N LEU A 15 -9.25 8.36 -5.53
CA LEU A 15 -10.19 7.71 -4.63
C LEU A 15 -11.35 8.61 -4.17
N ASN A 16 -11.35 9.87 -4.58
CA ASN A 16 -12.29 10.91 -4.12
C ASN A 16 -12.36 10.97 -2.58
N LYS A 17 -11.19 10.98 -1.93
CA LYS A 17 -11.03 11.04 -0.48
C LYS A 17 -10.39 12.35 -0.04
N GLU A 18 -10.52 12.67 1.24
CA GLU A 18 -9.80 13.78 1.84
C GLU A 18 -8.31 13.44 2.01
N LEU A 19 -7.43 14.40 1.75
CA LEU A 19 -6.02 14.33 2.09
C LEU A 19 -5.77 14.98 3.45
N CYS A 20 -5.29 14.22 4.43
CA CYS A 20 -4.87 14.77 5.71
C CYS A 20 -3.35 14.80 5.82
N LEU A 21 -2.75 15.99 5.80
CA LEU A 21 -1.31 16.15 6.02
C LEU A 21 -1.00 16.01 7.51
N THR A 22 -0.15 15.05 7.86
CA THR A 22 0.18 14.79 9.27
C THR A 22 1.64 15.09 9.58
N ALA A 23 1.90 15.65 10.77
CA ALA A 23 3.22 15.77 11.33
C ALA A 23 3.23 15.30 12.78
N ILE A 24 4.35 14.72 13.22
CA ILE A 24 4.50 14.14 14.55
C ILE A 24 5.49 14.99 15.36
N TRP A 25 5.06 15.48 16.51
CA TRP A 25 5.90 16.27 17.40
C TRP A 25 6.21 15.52 18.70
N LYS A 26 7.38 15.77 19.26
CA LYS A 26 7.84 15.18 20.52
C LYS A 26 8.02 16.22 21.63
N ASN A 27 8.38 17.45 21.28
CA ASN A 27 8.57 18.56 22.22
C ASN A 27 7.85 19.82 21.74
N LYS A 28 7.63 20.79 22.64
CA LYS A 28 6.86 22.02 22.35
C LYS A 28 7.50 22.88 21.25
N GLU A 29 8.81 22.93 21.15
CA GLU A 29 9.52 23.72 20.16
C GLU A 29 9.25 23.19 18.73
N GLN A 30 9.29 21.85 18.57
CA GLN A 30 8.95 21.22 17.29
C GLN A 30 7.49 21.45 16.89
N LYS A 31 6.58 21.55 17.87
CA LYS A 31 5.14 21.69 17.62
C LYS A 31 4.82 22.92 16.78
N THR A 32 5.29 24.09 17.18
CA THR A 32 5.01 25.36 16.50
C THR A 32 5.58 25.35 15.06
N TRP A 33 6.82 24.95 14.92
CA TRP A 33 7.47 24.87 13.62
C TRP A 33 6.77 23.88 12.66
N LEU A 34 6.38 22.70 13.16
CA LEU A 34 5.63 21.72 12.36
C LEU A 34 4.25 22.24 11.97
N GLN A 35 3.58 22.95 12.86
CA GLN A 35 2.28 23.56 12.59
C GLN A 35 2.35 24.56 11.45
N GLU A 36 3.32 25.46 11.48
CA GLU A 36 3.55 26.42 10.39
C GLU A 36 3.84 25.74 9.06
N ARG A 37 4.65 24.68 9.07
CA ARG A 37 4.94 23.90 7.86
C ARG A 37 3.72 23.19 7.31
N LEU A 38 2.87 22.62 8.17
CA LEU A 38 1.62 22.00 7.75
C LEU A 38 0.67 23.02 7.12
N ILE A 39 0.52 24.19 7.75
CA ILE A 39 -0.31 25.29 7.21
C ILE A 39 0.17 25.69 5.82
N LYS A 40 1.46 25.95 5.65
CA LYS A 40 2.06 26.31 4.36
C LYS A 40 1.86 25.21 3.30
N ALA A 41 2.06 23.94 3.67
CA ALA A 41 1.88 22.83 2.75
C ALA A 41 0.41 22.66 2.35
N THR A 42 -0.52 22.78 3.30
CA THR A 42 -1.97 22.71 3.04
C THR A 42 -2.40 23.84 2.13
N GLN A 43 -1.92 25.05 2.38
CA GLN A 43 -2.22 26.22 1.55
C GLN A 43 -1.69 26.05 0.13
N ALA A 44 -0.45 25.64 -0.04
CA ALA A 44 0.14 25.37 -1.35
C ALA A 44 -0.64 24.33 -2.17
N VAL A 45 -1.17 23.27 -1.52
CA VAL A 45 -2.03 22.31 -2.21
C VAL A 45 -3.36 22.94 -2.59
N LYS A 46 -4.00 23.72 -1.72
CA LYS A 46 -5.27 24.42 -2.00
C LYS A 46 -5.17 25.44 -3.13
N GLU A 47 -4.06 26.17 -3.19
CA GLU A 47 -3.81 27.15 -4.26
C GLU A 47 -3.71 26.48 -5.64
N ASN A 48 -3.11 25.29 -5.72
CA ASN A 48 -2.96 24.54 -6.96
C ASN A 48 -4.17 23.66 -7.30
N LEU A 49 -4.92 23.21 -6.29
CA LEU A 49 -6.05 22.29 -6.40
C LEU A 49 -7.18 22.71 -5.47
N PRO A 50 -7.93 23.79 -5.82
CA PRO A 50 -8.96 24.37 -4.95
C PRO A 50 -10.06 23.38 -4.52
N GLU A 51 -10.43 22.47 -5.41
CA GLU A 51 -11.48 21.46 -5.19
C GLU A 51 -11.04 20.30 -4.28
N MET A 52 -9.74 20.20 -3.97
CA MET A 52 -9.27 19.11 -3.13
C MET A 52 -9.64 19.30 -1.68
N ARG A 53 -10.28 18.28 -1.12
CA ARG A 53 -10.53 18.23 0.33
C ARG A 53 -9.23 17.92 1.04
N ILE A 54 -8.70 18.90 1.77
CA ILE A 54 -7.44 18.78 2.48
C ILE A 54 -7.54 19.36 3.89
N SER A 55 -7.01 18.62 4.84
CA SER A 55 -6.81 19.04 6.22
C SER A 55 -5.38 18.79 6.70
N SER A 56 -5.09 19.23 7.91
CA SER A 56 -3.80 18.96 8.55
C SER A 56 -3.99 18.55 10.01
N LEU A 57 -3.12 17.65 10.49
CA LEU A 57 -3.19 17.10 11.83
C LEU A 57 -1.80 17.01 12.46
N LEU A 58 -1.70 17.56 13.68
CA LEU A 58 -0.51 17.41 14.52
C LEU A 58 -0.71 16.27 15.52
N LEU A 59 0.11 15.25 15.39
CA LEU A 59 0.12 14.07 16.26
C LEU A 59 1.25 14.18 17.28
N LYS A 60 0.99 13.74 18.52
CA LYS A 60 1.98 13.72 19.58
C LYS A 60 2.64 12.33 19.65
N ASN A 61 3.91 12.28 20.06
CA ASN A 61 4.71 11.09 20.34
C ASN A 61 5.15 10.31 19.08
N SER A 62 4.40 9.32 18.64
CA SER A 62 4.76 8.47 17.51
C SER A 62 3.57 8.15 16.62
N LEU A 63 3.84 7.77 15.37
CA LEU A 63 2.80 7.30 14.45
C LEU A 63 2.09 6.06 15.04
N CYS A 64 2.85 5.12 15.58
CA CYS A 64 2.36 3.87 16.15
C CYS A 64 1.28 4.10 17.23
N GLU A 65 1.54 5.01 18.17
CA GLU A 65 0.59 5.36 19.24
C GLU A 65 -0.69 6.07 18.75
N ASN A 66 -0.66 6.59 17.54
CA ASN A 66 -1.78 7.31 16.96
C ASN A 66 -2.58 6.49 15.93
N MET A 67 -2.17 5.25 15.62
CA MET A 67 -2.81 4.47 14.56
C MET A 67 -4.28 4.16 14.84
N GLU A 68 -4.60 3.78 16.08
CA GLU A 68 -5.97 3.53 16.50
C GLU A 68 -6.84 4.79 16.36
N LYS A 69 -6.33 5.93 16.82
CA LYS A 69 -6.99 7.23 16.67
C LYS A 69 -7.22 7.60 15.20
N LEU A 70 -6.22 7.38 14.34
CA LEU A 70 -6.34 7.63 12.91
C LEU A 70 -7.40 6.74 12.28
N ALA A 71 -7.46 5.46 12.65
CA ALA A 71 -8.43 4.53 12.13
C ALA A 71 -9.87 4.86 12.57
N TRP A 72 -10.10 5.12 13.87
CA TRP A 72 -11.44 5.26 14.42
C TRP A 72 -11.99 6.68 14.40
N ASN A 73 -11.15 7.70 14.68
CA ASN A 73 -11.63 9.07 14.80
C ASN A 73 -11.54 9.84 13.48
N TYR A 74 -10.69 9.40 12.57
CA TYR A 74 -10.45 10.07 11.28
C TYR A 74 -10.78 9.19 10.07
N ASP A 75 -11.28 7.97 10.28
CA ASP A 75 -11.60 7.00 9.22
C ASP A 75 -10.47 6.84 8.20
N ALA A 76 -9.22 6.90 8.68
CA ALA A 76 -8.07 6.81 7.80
C ALA A 76 -7.98 5.42 7.17
N VAL A 77 -7.94 5.37 5.85
CA VAL A 77 -7.90 4.11 5.08
C VAL A 77 -6.50 3.79 4.54
N LEU A 78 -5.65 4.82 4.40
CA LEU A 78 -4.32 4.70 3.83
C LEU A 78 -3.36 5.69 4.48
N VAL A 79 -2.18 5.22 4.84
CA VAL A 79 -1.04 6.06 5.23
C VAL A 79 -0.03 6.08 4.10
N VAL A 80 0.34 7.26 3.63
CA VAL A 80 1.44 7.45 2.67
C VAL A 80 2.67 7.92 3.43
N ILE A 81 3.77 7.20 3.29
CA ILE A 81 5.00 7.43 4.06
C ILE A 81 6.23 7.29 3.17
N HIS A 82 7.28 8.05 3.47
CA HIS A 82 8.53 7.95 2.73
C HIS A 82 9.31 6.68 3.08
N GLN A 83 9.97 6.07 2.10
CA GLN A 83 10.78 4.86 2.31
C GLN A 83 11.92 5.05 3.33
N TYR A 84 12.41 6.26 3.55
CA TYR A 84 13.41 6.53 4.60
C TYR A 84 12.87 6.25 6.00
N ASP A 85 11.56 6.35 6.19
CA ASP A 85 10.88 6.10 7.46
C ASP A 85 10.38 4.65 7.61
N ILE A 86 10.91 3.74 6.81
CA ILE A 86 10.47 2.33 6.72
C ILE A 86 10.38 1.63 8.08
N LYS A 87 11.30 1.88 8.99
CA LYS A 87 11.29 1.27 10.33
C LYS A 87 10.07 1.72 11.14
N PHE A 88 9.78 3.02 11.11
CA PHE A 88 8.62 3.60 11.81
C PHE A 88 7.32 3.21 11.12
N GLY A 89 7.29 3.25 9.79
CA GLY A 89 6.13 2.85 8.99
C GLY A 89 5.75 1.39 9.20
N LEU A 90 6.68 0.46 9.15
CA LEU A 90 6.40 -0.97 9.37
C LEU A 90 6.00 -1.28 10.81
N LYS A 91 6.52 -0.55 11.81
CA LYS A 91 6.06 -0.67 13.18
C LYS A 91 4.60 -0.23 13.30
N ALA A 92 4.26 0.95 12.78
CA ALA A 92 2.89 1.47 12.81
C ALA A 92 1.92 0.60 11.97
N PHE A 93 2.35 0.10 10.82
CA PHE A 93 1.58 -0.82 9.98
C PHE A 93 1.10 -2.06 10.76
N ARG A 94 1.95 -2.65 11.58
CA ARG A 94 1.63 -3.86 12.35
C ARG A 94 0.61 -3.65 13.46
N GLU A 95 0.60 -2.44 14.01
CA GLU A 95 -0.34 -2.05 15.07
C GLU A 95 -1.67 -1.51 14.50
N SER A 96 -1.89 -1.65 13.19
CA SER A 96 -2.99 -1.00 12.49
C SER A 96 -3.70 -1.92 11.51
N SER A 97 -4.97 -1.63 11.25
CA SER A 97 -5.73 -2.21 10.12
C SER A 97 -5.62 -1.38 8.83
N ILE A 98 -4.92 -0.22 8.88
CA ILE A 98 -4.78 0.69 7.74
C ILE A 98 -3.70 0.19 6.78
N GLY A 99 -3.92 0.34 5.47
CA GLY A 99 -2.88 0.10 4.46
C GLY A 99 -1.78 1.16 4.49
N PHE A 100 -0.56 0.78 4.11
CA PHE A 100 0.59 1.69 4.05
C PHE A 100 1.19 1.71 2.67
N LEU A 101 1.29 2.90 2.08
CA LEU A 101 2.00 3.14 0.83
C LEU A 101 3.39 3.72 1.13
N PHE A 102 4.43 2.98 0.81
CA PHE A 102 5.81 3.44 0.88
C PHE A 102 6.24 4.01 -0.46
N VAL A 103 6.69 5.26 -0.45
CA VAL A 103 7.08 5.99 -1.66
C VAL A 103 8.50 6.53 -1.58
N LYS A 104 9.16 6.63 -2.74
CA LYS A 104 10.47 7.23 -2.92
C LYS A 104 10.54 7.83 -4.31
N GLY A 105 11.05 9.05 -4.41
CA GLY A 105 11.11 9.75 -5.68
C GLY A 105 9.81 10.50 -6.01
N ASP A 106 9.96 11.54 -6.80
CA ASP A 106 8.95 12.52 -7.16
C ASP A 106 8.71 12.57 -8.68
N GLY A 107 9.16 11.55 -9.39
CA GLY A 107 9.00 11.47 -10.85
C GLY A 107 7.53 11.36 -11.25
N PRO A 108 7.11 12.09 -12.30
CA PRO A 108 5.73 12.06 -12.80
C PRO A 108 5.29 10.67 -13.27
N ASP A 109 6.22 9.83 -13.65
CA ASP A 109 5.95 8.50 -14.21
C ASP A 109 5.31 7.52 -13.22
N PHE A 110 5.52 7.75 -11.90
CA PHE A 110 4.99 6.87 -10.84
C PHE A 110 3.67 7.36 -10.24
N LEU A 111 3.12 8.47 -10.74
CA LEU A 111 1.86 9.03 -10.22
C LEU A 111 0.63 8.56 -10.99
N SER A 112 0.83 7.87 -12.08
CA SER A 112 -0.28 7.44 -12.95
C SER A 112 -1.11 6.32 -12.34
N TYR A 113 -0.49 5.43 -11.57
CA TYR A 113 -1.10 4.21 -11.00
C TYR A 113 -1.89 3.38 -12.03
N LYS A 114 -1.50 3.46 -13.34
CA LYS A 114 -2.22 2.80 -14.43
C LYS A 114 -1.97 1.29 -14.50
N ASN A 115 -0.78 0.85 -14.06
CA ASN A 115 -0.40 -0.55 -14.07
C ASN A 115 -0.13 -1.04 -12.64
N VAL A 116 -1.07 -1.78 -12.10
CA VAL A 116 -1.02 -2.33 -10.75
C VAL A 116 -0.44 -3.73 -10.80
N LEU A 117 0.69 -3.96 -10.11
CA LEU A 117 1.29 -5.28 -9.97
C LEU A 117 0.78 -5.96 -8.70
N LEU A 118 0.25 -7.16 -8.85
CA LEU A 118 -0.38 -7.93 -7.78
C LEU A 118 0.27 -9.31 -7.68
N PRO A 119 1.37 -9.46 -6.91
CA PRO A 119 1.92 -10.78 -6.62
C PRO A 119 0.92 -11.59 -5.81
N LEU A 120 0.66 -12.82 -6.24
CA LEU A 120 -0.32 -13.70 -5.66
C LEU A 120 0.33 -14.99 -5.15
N ASP A 121 0.11 -15.27 -3.88
CA ASP A 121 0.53 -16.49 -3.20
C ASP A 121 -0.68 -17.33 -2.71
N TYR A 122 -0.42 -18.49 -2.08
CA TYR A 122 -1.47 -19.39 -1.60
C TYR A 122 -2.17 -18.91 -0.32
N ARG A 123 -1.66 -17.91 0.39
CA ARG A 123 -2.24 -17.42 1.64
C ARG A 123 -3.58 -16.74 1.39
N LYS A 124 -4.58 -16.99 2.25
CA LYS A 124 -5.91 -16.38 2.13
C LYS A 124 -5.86 -14.84 2.12
N ALA A 125 -4.96 -14.27 2.90
CA ALA A 125 -4.78 -12.83 3.03
C ALA A 125 -4.49 -12.11 1.70
N THR A 126 -3.88 -12.80 0.72
CA THR A 126 -3.57 -12.19 -0.57
C THR A 126 -4.80 -11.81 -1.39
N LYS A 127 -5.98 -12.36 -1.08
CA LYS A 127 -7.23 -11.94 -1.71
C LYS A 127 -7.61 -10.49 -1.40
N GLU A 128 -7.24 -9.99 -0.23
CA GLU A 128 -7.58 -8.62 0.20
C GLU A 128 -6.86 -7.56 -0.64
N THR A 129 -5.73 -7.91 -1.25
CA THR A 129 -5.03 -7.02 -2.16
C THR A 129 -5.85 -6.68 -3.40
N ALA A 130 -6.76 -7.59 -3.81
CA ALA A 130 -7.66 -7.37 -4.93
C ALA A 130 -8.64 -6.23 -4.68
N LEU A 131 -9.03 -5.97 -3.42
CA LEU A 131 -9.90 -4.83 -3.08
C LEU A 131 -9.21 -3.50 -3.44
N TRP A 132 -7.95 -3.32 -3.03
CA TRP A 132 -7.19 -2.12 -3.37
C TRP A 132 -6.91 -1.99 -4.87
N ALA A 133 -6.57 -3.11 -5.51
CA ALA A 133 -6.41 -3.16 -6.96
C ALA A 133 -7.71 -2.77 -7.68
N SER A 134 -8.87 -3.21 -7.15
CA SER A 134 -10.17 -2.87 -7.72
C SER A 134 -10.52 -1.39 -7.58
N PHE A 135 -10.13 -0.72 -6.49
CA PHE A 135 -10.32 0.72 -6.37
C PHE A 135 -9.54 1.47 -7.45
N LEU A 136 -8.26 1.15 -7.66
CA LEU A 136 -7.47 1.75 -8.72
C LEU A 136 -8.05 1.39 -10.11
N GLY A 137 -8.46 0.14 -10.32
CA GLY A 137 -9.08 -0.29 -11.57
C GLY A 137 -10.35 0.50 -11.91
N ARG A 138 -11.24 0.67 -10.94
CA ARG A 138 -12.54 1.35 -11.13
C ARG A 138 -12.40 2.87 -11.24
N PHE A 139 -11.64 3.49 -10.35
CA PHE A 139 -11.59 4.94 -10.24
C PHE A 139 -10.50 5.57 -11.09
N ASN A 140 -9.44 4.83 -11.42
CA ASN A 140 -8.34 5.28 -12.25
C ASN A 140 -8.25 4.57 -13.61
N ARG A 141 -9.13 3.60 -13.89
CA ARG A 141 -9.06 2.73 -15.09
C ARG A 141 -7.69 2.04 -15.18
N SER A 142 -7.18 1.56 -14.04
CA SER A 142 -5.91 0.87 -13.98
C SER A 142 -6.03 -0.56 -14.52
N ASN A 143 -4.98 -1.04 -15.19
CA ASN A 143 -4.83 -2.44 -15.55
C ASN A 143 -4.17 -3.21 -14.40
N VAL A 144 -4.79 -4.29 -13.96
CA VAL A 144 -4.27 -5.13 -12.87
C VAL A 144 -3.54 -6.33 -13.45
N GLN A 145 -2.25 -6.45 -13.15
CA GLN A 145 -1.42 -7.58 -13.56
C GLN A 145 -1.21 -8.50 -12.34
N VAL A 146 -1.87 -9.66 -12.36
CA VAL A 146 -1.78 -10.67 -11.30
C VAL A 146 -0.66 -11.63 -11.65
N ILE A 147 0.43 -11.62 -10.89
CA ILE A 147 1.57 -12.50 -11.05
C ILE A 147 1.47 -13.60 -9.99
N TYR A 148 1.02 -14.80 -10.38
CA TYR A 148 0.80 -15.88 -9.43
C TYR A 148 2.02 -16.80 -9.30
N ALA A 149 2.27 -17.26 -8.07
CA ALA A 149 3.38 -18.14 -7.74
C ALA A 149 3.29 -19.50 -8.42
N LYS A 150 4.41 -20.23 -8.44
CA LYS A 150 4.47 -21.63 -8.83
C LYS A 150 4.65 -22.48 -7.57
N GLU A 151 3.64 -23.30 -7.23
CA GLU A 151 3.71 -24.19 -6.09
C GLU A 151 3.87 -25.64 -6.52
N THR A 152 4.72 -26.36 -5.80
CA THR A 152 4.94 -27.81 -6.00
C THR A 152 4.13 -28.64 -5.03
N ASP A 153 3.81 -28.10 -3.86
CA ASP A 153 2.92 -28.73 -2.90
C ASP A 153 1.49 -28.68 -3.39
N LYS A 154 0.79 -29.82 -3.33
CA LYS A 154 -0.57 -29.97 -3.89
C LYS A 154 -1.60 -29.11 -3.16
N GLU A 155 -1.55 -29.02 -1.84
CA GLU A 155 -2.53 -28.25 -1.05
C GLU A 155 -2.32 -26.74 -1.26
N GLN A 156 -1.06 -26.30 -1.28
CA GLN A 156 -0.72 -24.92 -1.58
C GLN A 156 -1.11 -24.54 -3.01
N ALA A 157 -0.87 -25.41 -3.99
CA ALA A 157 -1.28 -25.21 -5.37
C ALA A 157 -2.80 -25.07 -5.52
N VAL A 158 -3.57 -25.92 -4.84
CA VAL A 158 -5.04 -25.82 -4.82
C VAL A 158 -5.49 -24.50 -4.19
N SER A 159 -4.90 -24.11 -3.07
CA SER A 159 -5.21 -22.85 -2.39
C SER A 159 -4.87 -21.64 -3.26
N LEU A 160 -3.72 -21.66 -3.94
CA LEU A 160 -3.31 -20.62 -4.88
C LEU A 160 -4.30 -20.48 -6.04
N MET A 161 -4.74 -21.61 -6.64
CA MET A 161 -5.73 -21.59 -7.73
C MET A 161 -7.09 -21.07 -7.26
N LYS A 162 -7.53 -21.40 -6.05
CA LYS A 162 -8.74 -20.82 -5.43
C LYS A 162 -8.61 -19.30 -5.30
N ASN A 163 -7.46 -18.80 -4.81
CA ASN A 163 -7.20 -17.38 -4.70
C ASN A 163 -7.20 -16.69 -6.07
N LEU A 164 -6.55 -17.29 -7.07
CA LEU A 164 -6.48 -16.76 -8.43
C LEU A 164 -7.88 -16.66 -9.06
N ASN A 165 -8.67 -17.71 -8.96
CA ASN A 165 -10.02 -17.75 -9.50
C ASN A 165 -10.94 -16.73 -8.80
N PHE A 166 -10.80 -16.58 -7.48
CA PHE A 166 -11.49 -15.53 -6.74
C PHE A 166 -11.16 -14.15 -7.26
N ILE A 167 -9.86 -13.80 -7.37
CA ILE A 167 -9.41 -12.48 -7.82
C ILE A 167 -9.89 -12.20 -9.24
N LYS A 168 -9.76 -13.16 -10.16
CA LYS A 168 -10.26 -13.03 -11.55
C LYS A 168 -11.76 -12.73 -11.57
N LYS A 169 -12.56 -13.51 -10.85
CA LYS A 169 -14.01 -13.32 -10.79
C LYS A 169 -14.36 -11.98 -10.15
N PHE A 170 -13.70 -11.63 -9.04
CA PHE A 170 -13.92 -10.37 -8.33
C PHE A 170 -13.64 -9.15 -9.22
N LEU A 171 -12.48 -9.09 -9.86
CA LEU A 171 -12.11 -7.99 -10.76
C LEU A 171 -13.01 -7.94 -12.01
N SER A 172 -13.34 -9.09 -12.59
CA SER A 172 -14.27 -9.18 -13.73
C SER A 172 -15.66 -8.66 -13.39
N ASN A 173 -16.20 -9.02 -12.23
CA ASN A 173 -17.51 -8.53 -11.78
C ASN A 173 -17.55 -7.00 -11.58
N LEU A 174 -16.39 -6.40 -11.35
CA LEU A 174 -16.23 -4.95 -11.20
C LEU A 174 -15.80 -4.24 -12.51
N ASN A 175 -15.76 -4.97 -13.63
CA ASN A 175 -15.30 -4.48 -14.94
C ASN A 175 -13.87 -3.90 -14.90
N VAL A 176 -12.99 -4.48 -14.07
CA VAL A 176 -11.59 -4.08 -13.97
C VAL A 176 -10.74 -4.93 -14.90
N ALA A 177 -9.95 -4.28 -15.76
CA ALA A 177 -9.02 -4.97 -16.66
C ALA A 177 -7.97 -5.74 -15.85
N CYS A 178 -7.88 -7.06 -16.12
CA CYS A 178 -7.01 -7.96 -15.38
C CYS A 178 -6.24 -8.87 -16.34
N GLN A 179 -4.91 -8.82 -16.24
CA GLN A 179 -4.01 -9.76 -16.90
C GLN A 179 -3.43 -10.73 -15.88
N VAL A 180 -3.40 -12.02 -16.22
CA VAL A 180 -2.83 -13.07 -15.36
C VAL A 180 -1.53 -13.56 -15.96
N ILE A 181 -0.47 -13.59 -15.15
CA ILE A 181 0.89 -13.96 -15.54
C ILE A 181 1.38 -15.07 -14.61
N ALA A 182 1.85 -16.18 -15.18
CA ALA A 182 2.46 -17.23 -14.40
C ALA A 182 3.87 -16.82 -13.97
N GLY A 183 4.11 -16.77 -12.66
CA GLY A 183 5.45 -16.60 -12.10
C GLY A 183 6.27 -17.89 -12.17
N LYS A 184 7.55 -17.76 -11.91
CA LYS A 184 8.51 -18.89 -11.84
C LYS A 184 8.85 -19.25 -10.41
N SER A 185 8.71 -18.30 -9.49
CA SER A 185 9.03 -18.45 -8.07
C SER A 185 7.85 -19.02 -7.29
N SER A 186 8.17 -19.68 -6.17
CA SER A 186 7.17 -20.07 -5.17
C SER A 186 6.56 -18.85 -4.46
N SER A 187 5.57 -19.07 -3.62
CA SER A 187 4.94 -18.02 -2.80
C SER A 187 5.94 -17.20 -1.98
N TRP A 188 7.04 -17.78 -1.56
CA TRP A 188 8.10 -17.05 -0.85
C TRP A 188 8.88 -16.07 -1.73
N GLY A 189 8.99 -16.37 -3.01
CA GLY A 189 9.77 -15.58 -3.98
C GLY A 189 8.94 -14.65 -4.86
N ILE A 190 7.63 -14.84 -4.96
CA ILE A 190 6.80 -14.16 -5.96
C ILE A 190 6.81 -12.63 -5.84
N CYS A 191 6.85 -12.09 -4.63
CA CYS A 191 6.96 -10.65 -4.42
C CYS A 191 8.28 -10.09 -4.96
N ASN A 192 9.40 -10.81 -4.72
CA ASN A 192 10.69 -10.38 -5.25
C ASN A 192 10.77 -10.55 -6.77
N GLU A 193 10.22 -11.62 -7.33
CA GLU A 193 10.13 -11.83 -8.78
C GLU A 193 9.31 -10.72 -9.45
N THR A 194 8.16 -10.39 -8.88
CA THR A 194 7.30 -9.29 -9.38
C THR A 194 8.06 -7.98 -9.38
N LEU A 195 8.77 -7.68 -8.29
CA LEU A 195 9.57 -6.47 -8.16
C LEU A 195 10.70 -6.40 -9.22
N VAL A 196 11.45 -7.49 -9.41
CA VAL A 196 12.52 -7.54 -10.42
C VAL A 196 11.99 -7.33 -11.83
N ASN A 197 10.78 -7.81 -12.11
CA ASN A 197 10.14 -7.65 -13.41
C ASN A 197 9.30 -6.37 -13.54
N ALA A 198 9.24 -5.50 -12.51
CA ALA A 198 8.35 -4.35 -12.47
C ALA A 198 8.53 -3.40 -13.67
N LEU A 199 9.76 -3.11 -14.06
CA LEU A 199 10.05 -2.27 -15.24
C LEU A 199 9.54 -2.90 -16.53
N LYS A 200 9.78 -4.20 -16.71
CA LYS A 200 9.29 -4.95 -17.90
C LYS A 200 7.77 -4.98 -17.95
N LEU A 201 7.12 -5.07 -16.81
CA LEU A 201 5.66 -5.05 -16.66
C LEU A 201 5.09 -3.64 -16.66
N LYS A 202 5.93 -2.62 -16.78
CA LYS A 202 5.56 -1.18 -16.71
C LYS A 202 4.72 -0.87 -15.46
N GLY A 203 5.08 -1.49 -14.32
CA GLY A 203 4.35 -1.33 -13.06
C GLY A 203 4.48 0.07 -12.48
N ASP A 204 3.38 0.67 -12.08
CA ASP A 204 3.31 1.98 -11.43
C ASP A 204 3.15 1.86 -9.91
N VAL A 205 2.66 0.73 -9.45
CA VAL A 205 2.51 0.39 -8.03
C VAL A 205 2.49 -1.12 -7.87
N MET A 206 3.07 -1.62 -6.79
CA MET A 206 2.96 -3.02 -6.40
C MET A 206 2.16 -3.10 -5.09
N ILE A 207 1.16 -3.99 -5.05
CA ILE A 207 0.29 -4.20 -3.89
C ILE A 207 0.45 -5.62 -3.39
N PHE A 208 0.78 -5.82 -2.12
CA PHE A 208 0.85 -7.15 -1.53
C PHE A 208 0.38 -7.16 -0.07
N ALA A 209 0.00 -8.35 0.41
CA ALA A 209 -0.39 -8.55 1.81
C ALA A 209 0.84 -8.70 2.70
N GLY A 210 0.90 -7.94 3.77
CA GLY A 210 1.95 -8.08 4.77
C GLY A 210 1.88 -9.41 5.52
N SER A 211 2.94 -9.74 6.23
CA SER A 211 3.01 -10.95 7.05
C SER A 211 2.19 -10.78 8.33
N THR A 212 1.32 -11.74 8.62
CA THR A 212 0.49 -11.75 9.83
C THR A 212 1.32 -12.09 11.08
N TYR A 213 2.43 -12.80 10.90
CA TYR A 213 3.31 -13.25 11.98
C TYR A 213 4.77 -12.95 11.64
N VAL A 214 5.53 -12.58 12.66
CA VAL A 214 6.99 -12.46 12.59
C VAL A 214 7.58 -13.78 13.02
N SER A 215 8.29 -14.47 12.13
CA SER A 215 9.03 -15.67 12.49
C SER A 215 10.35 -15.31 13.18
N MET A 216 10.94 -16.29 13.92
CA MET A 216 12.28 -16.12 14.49
C MET A 216 13.33 -15.83 13.39
N ILE A 217 13.12 -16.35 12.19
CA ILE A 217 13.97 -16.10 11.03
C ILE A 217 13.85 -14.65 10.58
N ASP A 218 12.64 -14.07 10.60
CA ASP A 218 12.42 -12.66 10.24
C ASP A 218 13.10 -11.69 11.22
N LEU A 219 13.27 -12.08 12.48
CA LEU A 219 14.04 -11.31 13.46
C LEU A 219 15.54 -11.30 13.14
N LEU A 220 16.08 -12.40 12.62
CA LEU A 220 17.50 -12.54 12.28
C LEU A 220 17.84 -11.94 10.91
N ILE A 221 17.02 -12.20 9.90
CA ILE A 221 17.30 -11.84 8.49
C ILE A 221 16.61 -10.51 8.11
N GLY A 222 15.68 -10.01 8.94
CA GLY A 222 14.83 -8.85 8.68
C GLY A 222 13.54 -9.22 7.94
N LEU A 223 12.54 -8.37 8.13
CA LEU A 223 11.19 -8.57 7.62
C LEU A 223 11.15 -8.66 6.09
N PRO A 224 10.38 -9.59 5.52
CA PRO A 224 10.19 -9.69 4.07
C PRO A 224 9.74 -8.37 3.45
N GLU A 225 8.78 -7.68 4.07
CA GLU A 225 8.27 -6.38 3.63
C GLU A 225 9.37 -5.32 3.56
N LYS A 226 10.22 -5.25 4.59
CA LYS A 226 11.34 -4.30 4.62
C LYS A 226 12.27 -4.50 3.44
N ARG A 227 12.60 -5.76 3.12
CA ARG A 227 13.48 -6.09 1.99
C ARG A 227 12.87 -5.69 0.65
N ILE A 228 11.57 -5.95 0.45
CA ILE A 228 10.85 -5.56 -0.77
C ILE A 228 10.84 -4.04 -0.91
N ILE A 229 10.45 -3.29 0.14
CA ILE A 229 10.41 -1.83 0.09
C ILE A 229 11.80 -1.23 -0.20
N GLN A 230 12.85 -1.75 0.44
CA GLN A 230 14.22 -1.25 0.24
C GLN A 230 14.73 -1.48 -1.19
N LYS A 231 14.32 -2.59 -1.82
CA LYS A 231 14.70 -2.94 -3.19
C LYS A 231 13.82 -2.29 -4.27
N ALA A 232 12.69 -1.71 -3.88
CA ALA A 232 11.69 -1.20 -4.82
C ALA A 232 12.15 0.00 -5.66
N GLY A 233 13.26 0.64 -5.28
CA GLY A 233 13.69 1.86 -5.98
C GLY A 233 12.63 2.94 -5.86
N ASN A 234 12.16 3.44 -6.99
CA ASN A 234 11.11 4.45 -7.06
C ASN A 234 9.69 3.85 -7.18
N LEU A 235 9.55 2.53 -7.34
CA LEU A 235 8.24 1.88 -7.41
C LEU A 235 7.50 2.03 -6.08
N PRO A 236 6.32 2.67 -6.04
CA PRO A 236 5.46 2.72 -4.86
C PRO A 236 5.05 1.31 -4.40
N ILE A 237 5.15 1.06 -3.11
CA ILE A 237 4.81 -0.23 -2.51
C ILE A 237 3.65 -0.05 -1.54
N LEU A 238 2.49 -0.58 -1.89
CA LEU A 238 1.32 -0.62 -1.03
C LEU A 238 1.26 -1.97 -0.29
N ILE A 239 1.33 -1.90 1.04
CA ILE A 239 1.19 -3.09 1.89
C ILE A 239 -0.17 -3.03 2.56
N ILE A 240 -0.90 -4.14 2.46
CA ILE A 240 -2.20 -4.32 3.08
C ILE A 240 -2.04 -5.17 4.32
N ASN A 241 -2.58 -4.71 5.44
CA ASN A 241 -2.65 -5.50 6.65
C ASN A 241 -3.88 -6.42 6.57
N PRO A 242 -3.70 -7.75 6.58
CA PRO A 242 -4.83 -8.66 6.55
C PRO A 242 -5.68 -8.48 7.80
N ARG A 243 -6.95 -8.16 7.62
CA ARG A 243 -7.87 -7.99 8.74
C ARG A 243 -8.16 -9.36 9.36
N LYS A 244 -8.08 -9.45 10.68
CA LYS A 244 -8.39 -10.68 11.41
C LYS A 244 -9.87 -11.11 11.27
N GLU A 245 -10.75 -10.20 10.84
CA GLU A 245 -12.22 -10.37 10.91
C GLU A 245 -12.93 -10.43 9.55
N ILE A 246 -12.24 -10.26 8.43
CA ILE A 246 -12.91 -10.36 7.10
C ILE A 246 -12.79 -11.77 6.52
N CYS A 247 -13.02 -12.80 7.31
CA CYS A 247 -13.36 -14.12 6.79
C CYS A 247 -14.85 -14.25 6.40
N VAL A 248 -15.68 -13.24 6.63
CA VAL A 248 -17.14 -13.34 6.55
C VAL A 248 -17.73 -12.98 5.18
N MET A 249 -16.94 -12.49 4.23
CA MET A 249 -17.46 -12.10 2.91
C MET A 249 -17.12 -13.06 1.77
N CYS A 250 -16.67 -14.27 2.06
CA CYS A 250 -16.20 -15.22 1.04
C CYS A 250 -16.58 -16.68 1.35
N ASP A 251 -17.78 -16.96 1.87
CA ASP A 251 -18.40 -18.28 1.80
C ASP A 251 -19.36 -18.37 0.62
#